data_dab4798cc37f37186143e36fa3c1db43
#
_entry.id   dab4798cc37f37186143e36fa3c1db43
#
_cell.length_a   1.000
_cell.length_b   1.000
_cell.length_c   1.000
_cell.angle_alpha   90.00
_cell.angle_beta   90.00
_cell.angle_gamma   90.00
#
_symmetry.space_group_name_H-M   'P 1'
#
loop_
_entity.id
_entity.type
_entity.pdbx_description
1 polymer ?
#
loop_
_entity_poly.entity_id
_entity_poly.type
_entity_poly.pdbx_seq_one_letter_code
_entity_poly.pdbx_strand_id
1 'polypeptide(L)'
;LTAMWRASGTIVYIVDITSGMCSGPVILLATFLLCCLMSFLTGTSFGTAVTMGTICAFIATNAGVPILLTGGAVLSGSYFGDRCSPVSTSSLLVATLTGTCVPKNIPAMVRSSFVPFVLACALFLGMGVLMGTGADAGSAVGLSGQQAVGATQIADGFNLTPWELVPAVLVLGLSLLRLDVWIVLAVGAASAAVLACVCQGMDAPGVALACVTGFSPLPGQSGLMAGGGIVSMLGVATIVLVSSTYAGIFEQTHML
;
A
#
# COMPACT_ATOMS: atom_id res chain seq x y z
N LEU A 1 -2.76 3.82 -11.05
CA LEU A 1 -2.97 4.58 -9.82
C LEU A 1 -1.70 4.68 -8.99
N THR A 2 -1.10 3.55 -8.53
CA THR A 2 0.09 3.55 -7.66
C THR A 2 1.29 4.30 -8.25
N ALA A 3 1.58 4.15 -9.55
CA ALA A 3 2.65 4.91 -10.20
C ALA A 3 2.39 6.43 -10.14
N MET A 4 1.14 6.85 -10.34
CA MET A 4 0.76 8.25 -10.28
C MET A 4 0.82 8.82 -8.86
N TRP A 5 0.44 8.04 -7.86
CA TRP A 5 0.56 8.44 -6.46
C TRP A 5 2.01 8.54 -5.97
N ARG A 6 2.92 7.76 -6.58
CA ARG A 6 4.36 7.91 -6.38
C ARG A 6 4.89 9.18 -7.05
N ALA A 7 4.50 9.39 -8.31
CA ALA A 7 4.93 10.53 -9.10
C ALA A 7 4.42 11.87 -8.53
N SER A 8 3.20 11.91 -7.98
CA SER A 8 2.63 13.11 -7.36
C SER A 8 3.17 13.41 -5.96
N GLY A 9 3.90 12.49 -5.31
CA GLY A 9 4.32 12.65 -3.92
C GLY A 9 3.26 12.28 -2.87
N THR A 10 2.05 11.88 -3.26
CA THR A 10 0.96 11.49 -2.34
C THR A 10 1.42 10.44 -1.33
N ILE A 11 2.14 9.40 -1.79
CA ILE A 11 2.67 8.34 -0.92
C ILE A 11 3.71 8.90 0.04
N VAL A 12 4.62 9.74 -0.47
CA VAL A 12 5.69 10.37 0.34
C VAL A 12 5.08 11.23 1.45
N TYR A 13 4.08 12.04 1.13
CA TYR A 13 3.40 12.89 2.08
C TYR A 13 2.67 12.10 3.19
N ILE A 14 1.99 10.99 2.83
CA ILE A 14 1.35 10.11 3.82
C ILE A 14 2.41 9.46 4.72
N VAL A 15 3.52 9.02 4.17
CA VAL A 15 4.64 8.43 4.94
C VAL A 15 5.27 9.47 5.85
N ASP A 16 5.49 10.70 5.37
CA ASP A 16 6.09 11.79 6.16
C ASP A 16 5.24 12.13 7.39
N ILE A 17 3.93 12.34 7.21
CA ILE A 17 3.01 12.57 8.33
C ILE A 17 3.05 11.39 9.31
N THR A 18 3.01 10.16 8.80
CA THR A 18 2.96 8.97 9.66
C THR A 18 4.28 8.77 10.40
N SER A 19 5.42 8.99 9.76
CA SER A 19 6.74 8.83 10.39
C SER A 19 6.99 9.83 11.51
N GLY A 20 6.47 11.06 11.37
CA GLY A 20 6.53 12.08 12.43
C GLY A 20 5.74 11.70 13.69
N MET A 21 4.73 10.85 13.55
CA MET A 21 3.91 10.35 14.66
C MET A 21 4.43 9.04 15.28
N CYS A 22 5.36 8.35 14.62
CA CYS A 22 5.77 6.99 14.94
C CYS A 22 7.19 6.95 15.49
N SER A 23 7.32 6.93 16.79
CA SER A 23 8.60 6.67 17.48
C SER A 23 8.47 5.46 18.41
N GLY A 24 9.49 4.59 18.40
CA GLY A 24 9.61 3.48 19.34
C GLY A 24 8.53 2.39 19.20
N PRO A 25 7.81 2.04 20.27
CA PRO A 25 6.96 0.85 20.32
C PRO A 25 5.74 0.89 19.39
N VAL A 26 5.38 2.05 18.84
CA VAL A 26 4.18 2.23 18.01
C VAL A 26 4.45 1.93 16.53
N ILE A 27 5.70 1.77 16.11
CA ILE A 27 6.09 1.66 14.71
C ILE A 27 5.45 0.45 13.98
N LEU A 28 5.32 -0.69 14.66
CA LEU A 28 4.68 -1.89 14.11
C LEU A 28 3.18 -1.67 13.89
N LEU A 29 2.51 -1.07 14.86
CA LEU A 29 1.10 -0.71 14.74
C LEU A 29 0.89 0.31 13.63
N ALA A 30 1.74 1.32 13.54
CA ALA A 30 1.67 2.32 12.49
C ALA A 30 1.89 1.73 11.09
N THR A 31 2.86 0.84 10.95
CA THR A 31 3.09 0.08 9.71
C THR A 31 1.84 -0.70 9.30
N PHE A 32 1.23 -1.42 10.24
CA PHE A 32 -0.01 -2.15 10.00
C PHE A 32 -1.14 -1.23 9.55
N LEU A 33 -1.40 -0.14 10.29
CA LEU A 33 -2.47 0.81 9.99
C LEU A 33 -2.23 1.55 8.66
N LEU A 34 -0.99 1.94 8.38
CA LEU A 34 -0.62 2.58 7.12
C LEU A 34 -0.86 1.64 5.93
N CYS A 35 -0.48 0.38 6.05
CA CYS A 35 -0.74 -0.62 5.01
C CYS A 35 -2.24 -0.91 4.87
N CYS A 36 -3.02 -0.93 5.97
CA CYS A 36 -4.48 -1.03 5.92
C CYS A 36 -5.09 0.14 5.14
N LEU A 37 -4.69 1.37 5.46
CA LEU A 37 -5.19 2.58 4.83
C LEU A 37 -4.85 2.60 3.34
N MET A 38 -3.59 2.34 3.00
CA MET A 38 -3.14 2.37 1.61
C MET A 38 -3.78 1.27 0.77
N SER A 39 -3.92 0.06 1.32
CA SER A 39 -4.59 -1.03 0.64
C SER A 39 -6.09 -0.79 0.48
N PHE A 40 -6.73 -0.18 1.48
CA PHE A 40 -8.12 0.25 1.39
C PHE A 40 -8.34 1.27 0.28
N LEU A 41 -7.43 2.25 0.14
CA LEU A 41 -7.49 3.30 -0.87
C LEU A 41 -7.19 2.78 -2.29
N THR A 42 -6.17 1.93 -2.42
CA THR A 42 -5.74 1.41 -3.72
C THR A 42 -6.56 0.20 -4.19
N GLY A 43 -7.22 -0.50 -3.26
CA GLY A 43 -7.97 -1.73 -3.53
C GLY A 43 -7.09 -2.89 -4.02
N THR A 44 -5.81 -2.91 -3.65
CA THR A 44 -4.86 -3.96 -4.06
C THR A 44 -3.94 -4.35 -2.90
N SER A 45 -4.00 -5.60 -2.46
CA SER A 45 -3.12 -6.13 -1.42
C SER A 45 -1.67 -6.26 -1.91
N PHE A 46 -1.47 -6.87 -3.09
CA PHE A 46 -0.13 -7.06 -3.66
C PHE A 46 0.55 -5.73 -4.01
N GLY A 47 -0.19 -4.80 -4.62
CA GLY A 47 0.32 -3.48 -4.93
C GLY A 47 0.79 -2.75 -3.67
N THR A 48 0.01 -2.79 -2.61
CA THR A 48 0.35 -2.18 -1.32
C THR A 48 1.52 -2.89 -0.64
N ALA A 49 1.53 -4.23 -0.60
CA ALA A 49 2.61 -4.99 0.02
C ALA A 49 3.97 -4.69 -0.63
N VAL A 50 4.02 -4.59 -1.96
CA VAL A 50 5.27 -4.25 -2.67
C VAL A 50 5.65 -2.79 -2.45
N THR A 51 4.71 -1.85 -2.51
CA THR A 51 5.00 -0.42 -2.44
C THR A 51 5.26 0.05 -1.02
N MET A 52 4.28 -0.16 -0.13
CA MET A 52 4.39 0.23 1.28
C MET A 52 5.30 -0.72 2.06
N GLY A 53 5.34 -2.00 1.67
CA GLY A 53 6.20 -2.99 2.30
C GLY A 53 7.67 -2.59 2.24
N THR A 54 8.16 -2.12 1.10
CA THR A 54 9.55 -1.66 0.97
C THR A 54 9.82 -0.43 1.83
N ILE A 55 8.91 0.54 1.84
CA ILE A 55 9.04 1.78 2.62
C ILE A 55 8.99 1.48 4.12
N CYS A 56 7.98 0.73 4.56
CA CYS A 56 7.80 0.38 5.97
C CYS A 56 8.93 -0.52 6.49
N ALA A 57 9.40 -1.49 5.69
CA ALA A 57 10.55 -2.32 6.03
C ALA A 57 11.79 -1.46 6.25
N PHE A 58 11.97 -0.47 5.42
CA PHE A 58 13.07 0.46 5.50
C PHE A 58 13.02 1.34 6.78
N ILE A 59 11.85 1.97 7.06
CA ILE A 59 11.63 2.77 8.27
C ILE A 59 11.83 1.91 9.53
N ALA A 60 11.27 0.70 9.54
CA ALA A 60 11.36 -0.21 10.67
C ALA A 60 12.79 -0.71 10.93
N THR A 61 13.56 -0.99 9.87
CA THR A 61 14.96 -1.39 9.98
C THR A 61 15.80 -0.29 10.64
N ASN A 62 15.57 0.97 10.25
CA ASN A 62 16.23 2.13 10.85
C ASN A 62 15.84 2.33 12.33
N ALA A 63 14.64 1.92 12.70
CA ALA A 63 14.16 1.98 14.09
C ALA A 63 14.56 0.74 14.90
N GLY A 64 15.37 -0.19 14.35
CA GLY A 64 15.80 -1.40 15.03
C GLY A 64 14.72 -2.48 15.17
N VAL A 65 13.63 -2.38 14.40
CA VAL A 65 12.54 -3.38 14.41
C VAL A 65 12.86 -4.52 13.44
N PRO A 66 12.73 -5.80 13.88
CA PRO A 66 12.99 -6.94 13.02
C PRO A 66 12.13 -6.94 11.75
N ILE A 67 12.76 -7.13 10.60
CA ILE A 67 12.12 -7.13 9.28
C ILE A 67 11.01 -8.18 9.15
N LEU A 68 11.15 -9.30 9.86
CA LEU A 68 10.15 -10.37 9.86
C LEU A 68 8.81 -9.91 10.45
N LEU A 69 8.85 -9.18 11.57
CA LEU A 69 7.65 -8.63 12.21
C LEU A 69 7.02 -7.51 11.38
N THR A 70 7.88 -6.67 10.82
CA THR A 70 7.44 -5.62 9.89
C THR A 70 6.77 -6.22 8.66
N GLY A 71 7.35 -7.28 8.07
CA GLY A 71 6.75 -8.02 6.98
C GLY A 71 5.37 -8.61 7.34
N GLY A 72 5.24 -9.15 8.54
CA GLY A 72 3.96 -9.63 9.08
C GLY A 72 2.91 -8.51 9.19
N ALA A 73 3.31 -7.34 9.71
CA ALA A 73 2.44 -6.17 9.81
C ALA A 73 2.00 -5.64 8.43
N VAL A 74 2.94 -5.57 7.48
CA VAL A 74 2.67 -5.13 6.09
C VAL A 74 1.68 -6.07 5.41
N LEU A 75 1.90 -7.37 5.46
CA LEU A 75 1.01 -8.35 4.82
C LEU A 75 -0.37 -8.34 5.46
N SER A 76 -0.44 -8.39 6.78
CA SER A 76 -1.72 -8.37 7.51
C SER A 76 -2.53 -7.11 7.19
N GLY A 77 -1.86 -5.95 7.18
CA GLY A 77 -2.49 -4.67 6.86
C GLY A 77 -2.98 -4.60 5.42
N SER A 78 -2.14 -5.04 4.48
CA SER A 78 -2.47 -5.03 3.05
C SER A 78 -3.68 -5.91 2.73
N TYR A 79 -3.75 -7.10 3.29
CA TYR A 79 -4.89 -8.01 3.08
C TYR A 79 -6.17 -7.52 3.76
N PHE A 80 -6.06 -6.97 4.96
CA PHE A 80 -7.22 -6.39 5.65
C PHE A 80 -7.81 -5.22 4.85
N GLY A 81 -6.96 -4.29 4.41
CA GLY A 81 -7.39 -3.11 3.64
C GLY A 81 -8.05 -3.52 2.32
N ASP A 82 -7.45 -4.43 1.56
CA ASP A 82 -8.00 -4.94 0.31
C ASP A 82 -9.37 -5.59 0.51
N ARG A 83 -9.52 -6.44 1.53
CA ARG A 83 -10.79 -7.11 1.83
C ARG A 83 -11.94 -6.14 2.11
N CYS A 84 -11.65 -5.03 2.79
CA CYS A 84 -12.65 -4.04 3.20
C CYS A 84 -12.85 -2.94 2.17
N SER A 85 -12.03 -2.87 1.13
CA SER A 85 -12.05 -1.80 0.13
C SER A 85 -13.22 -1.93 -0.84
N PRO A 86 -13.96 -0.86 -1.10
CA PRO A 86 -15.02 -0.83 -2.11
C PRO A 86 -14.51 -0.84 -3.55
N VAL A 87 -13.23 -0.51 -3.75
CA VAL A 87 -12.57 -0.49 -5.07
C VAL A 87 -11.73 -1.75 -5.33
N SER A 88 -11.76 -2.71 -4.42
CA SER A 88 -10.97 -3.95 -4.51
C SER A 88 -11.53 -4.90 -5.56
N THR A 89 -10.61 -5.45 -6.36
CA THR A 89 -10.93 -6.51 -7.32
C THR A 89 -11.37 -7.81 -6.64
N SER A 90 -10.83 -8.12 -5.46
CA SER A 90 -11.22 -9.28 -4.66
C SER A 90 -12.65 -9.15 -4.14
N SER A 91 -13.04 -7.96 -3.66
CA SER A 91 -14.42 -7.68 -3.23
C SER A 91 -15.40 -7.74 -4.40
N LEU A 92 -15.00 -7.26 -5.58
CA LEU A 92 -15.79 -7.34 -6.80
C LEU A 92 -15.99 -8.79 -7.24
N LEU A 93 -14.94 -9.61 -7.22
CA LEU A 93 -15.01 -11.03 -7.56
C LEU A 93 -15.99 -11.77 -6.66
N VAL A 94 -15.91 -11.56 -5.34
CA VAL A 94 -16.86 -12.16 -4.38
C VAL A 94 -18.29 -11.73 -4.68
N ALA A 95 -18.52 -10.44 -4.96
CA ALA A 95 -19.85 -9.94 -5.28
C ALA A 95 -20.43 -10.56 -6.56
N THR A 96 -19.61 -10.74 -7.60
CA THR A 96 -20.04 -11.39 -8.86
C THR A 96 -20.35 -12.86 -8.69
N LEU A 97 -19.52 -13.60 -7.95
CA LEU A 97 -19.73 -15.03 -7.69
C LEU A 97 -20.96 -15.29 -6.80
N THR A 98 -21.24 -14.41 -5.87
CA THR A 98 -22.39 -14.54 -4.95
C THR A 98 -23.69 -13.89 -5.47
N GLY A 99 -23.65 -13.27 -6.65
CA GLY A 99 -24.79 -12.55 -7.22
C GLY A 99 -25.23 -11.33 -6.40
N THR A 100 -24.30 -10.73 -5.64
CA THR A 100 -24.56 -9.57 -4.77
C THR A 100 -23.86 -8.31 -5.30
N CYS A 101 -24.08 -7.17 -4.64
CA CYS A 101 -23.43 -5.91 -4.98
C CYS A 101 -22.34 -5.58 -3.95
N VAL A 102 -21.18 -5.10 -4.40
CA VAL A 102 -20.05 -4.71 -3.54
C VAL A 102 -20.49 -3.78 -2.40
N PRO A 103 -21.24 -2.68 -2.64
CA PRO A 103 -21.64 -1.76 -1.58
C PRO A 103 -22.52 -2.40 -0.49
N LYS A 104 -23.23 -3.48 -0.82
CA LYS A 104 -24.06 -4.22 0.14
C LYS A 104 -23.23 -5.18 1.00
N ASN A 105 -22.13 -5.70 0.45
CA ASN A 105 -21.28 -6.67 1.14
C ASN A 105 -20.27 -6.01 2.09
N ILE A 106 -19.80 -4.77 1.80
CA ILE A 106 -18.81 -4.10 2.62
C ILE A 106 -19.16 -4.01 4.11
N PRO A 107 -20.38 -3.59 4.51
CA PRO A 107 -20.72 -3.55 5.93
C PRO A 107 -20.61 -4.91 6.63
N ALA A 108 -20.98 -5.99 5.93
CA ALA A 108 -20.85 -7.35 6.45
C ALA A 108 -19.39 -7.79 6.56
N MET A 109 -18.57 -7.44 5.55
CA MET A 109 -17.13 -7.71 5.55
C MET A 109 -16.41 -6.96 6.67
N VAL A 110 -16.68 -5.67 6.83
CA VAL A 110 -16.11 -4.84 7.92
C VAL A 110 -16.52 -5.39 9.28
N ARG A 111 -17.81 -5.74 9.47
CA ARG A 111 -18.29 -6.31 10.73
C ARG A 111 -17.62 -7.63 11.08
N SER A 112 -17.43 -8.53 10.10
CA SER A 112 -16.76 -9.82 10.32
C SER A 112 -15.25 -9.66 10.55
N SER A 113 -14.63 -8.63 9.98
CA SER A 113 -13.20 -8.36 10.10
C SER A 113 -12.83 -7.47 11.28
N PHE A 114 -13.81 -6.88 11.97
CA PHE A 114 -13.58 -5.96 13.08
C PHE A 114 -12.84 -6.61 14.25
N VAL A 115 -13.27 -7.82 14.66
CA VAL A 115 -12.63 -8.55 15.76
C VAL A 115 -11.18 -8.91 15.44
N PRO A 116 -10.86 -9.55 14.28
CA PRO A 116 -9.48 -9.78 13.87
C PRO A 116 -8.64 -8.50 13.76
N PHE A 117 -9.24 -7.40 13.31
CA PHE A 117 -8.55 -6.11 13.21
C PHE A 117 -8.11 -5.58 14.58
N VAL A 118 -9.03 -5.55 15.55
CA VAL A 118 -8.72 -5.10 16.91
C VAL A 118 -7.67 -6.00 17.55
N LEU A 119 -7.77 -7.30 17.33
CA LEU A 119 -6.80 -8.28 17.84
C LEU A 119 -5.42 -8.08 17.21
N ALA A 120 -5.34 -7.82 15.92
CA ALA A 120 -4.10 -7.51 15.22
C ALA A 120 -3.48 -6.19 15.73
N CYS A 121 -4.29 -5.15 15.92
CA CYS A 121 -3.83 -3.88 16.51
C CYS A 121 -3.24 -4.10 17.91
N ALA A 122 -3.91 -4.86 18.77
CA ALA A 122 -3.44 -5.16 20.11
C ALA A 122 -2.14 -5.99 20.08
N LEU A 123 -2.05 -6.96 19.16
CA LEU A 123 -0.87 -7.79 18.98
C LEU A 123 0.33 -6.97 18.50
N PHE A 124 0.19 -6.16 17.46
CA PHE A 124 1.30 -5.35 16.95
C PHE A 124 1.72 -4.25 17.92
N LEU A 125 0.77 -3.67 18.67
CA LEU A 125 1.10 -2.74 19.75
C LEU A 125 1.85 -3.45 20.89
N GLY A 126 1.36 -4.60 21.33
CA GLY A 126 1.98 -5.40 22.40
C GLY A 126 3.40 -5.83 22.01
N MET A 127 3.60 -6.32 20.79
CA MET A 127 4.93 -6.67 20.29
C MET A 127 5.86 -5.46 20.21
N GLY A 128 5.35 -4.31 19.75
CA GLY A 128 6.11 -3.07 19.70
C GLY A 128 6.57 -2.60 21.08
N VAL A 129 5.70 -2.67 22.09
CA VAL A 129 6.03 -2.34 23.48
C VAL A 129 7.07 -3.33 24.06
N LEU A 130 6.89 -4.64 23.84
CA LEU A 130 7.82 -5.65 24.31
C LEU A 130 9.23 -5.47 23.71
N MET A 131 9.31 -5.03 22.45
CA MET A 131 10.60 -4.77 21.79
C MET A 131 11.21 -3.42 22.18
N GLY A 132 10.38 -2.42 22.43
CA GLY A 132 10.85 -1.09 22.89
C GLY A 132 11.51 -1.10 24.25
N THR A 133 11.32 -2.17 25.04
CA THR A 133 11.97 -2.36 26.35
C THR A 133 13.28 -3.14 26.30
N GLY A 134 13.64 -3.73 25.14
CA GLY A 134 14.86 -4.54 24.97
C GLY A 134 15.78 -3.97 23.89
N ALA A 135 16.84 -3.29 24.29
CA ALA A 135 17.77 -2.59 23.40
C ALA A 135 18.70 -3.50 22.56
N ASP A 136 18.52 -4.84 22.56
CA ASP A 136 19.52 -5.78 22.03
C ASP A 136 19.05 -6.68 20.86
N ALA A 137 17.92 -6.42 20.23
CA ALA A 137 17.40 -7.31 19.16
C ALA A 137 17.91 -6.99 17.73
N GLY A 138 18.88 -6.10 17.59
CA GLY A 138 19.35 -5.56 16.29
C GLY A 138 20.30 -6.45 15.46
N SER A 139 20.65 -7.67 15.92
CA SER A 139 21.80 -8.39 15.34
C SER A 139 21.50 -9.64 14.50
N ALA A 140 20.28 -9.97 14.18
CA ALA A 140 19.96 -11.32 13.71
C ALA A 140 19.55 -11.53 12.24
N VAL A 141 19.48 -10.54 11.37
CA VAL A 141 19.31 -10.84 9.91
C VAL A 141 20.13 -9.86 9.09
N GLY A 142 21.28 -10.36 8.59
CA GLY A 142 22.16 -9.63 7.69
C GLY A 142 21.52 -9.34 6.33
N LEU A 143 21.01 -8.14 6.16
CA LEU A 143 20.90 -7.46 4.88
C LEU A 143 21.88 -6.29 4.89
N SER A 144 23.17 -6.66 4.84
CA SER A 144 24.28 -5.75 4.63
C SER A 144 24.15 -5.17 3.22
N GLY A 145 23.85 -3.88 3.12
CA GLY A 145 24.05 -3.13 1.89
C GLY A 145 23.07 -2.03 1.53
N GLN A 146 21.96 -1.85 2.20
CA GLN A 146 21.11 -0.68 1.95
C GLN A 146 21.23 0.31 3.10
N GLN A 147 21.90 1.41 2.79
CA GLN A 147 22.11 2.52 3.71
C GLN A 147 20.77 3.01 4.28
N ALA A 148 20.81 3.28 5.57
CA ALA A 148 19.73 3.86 6.34
C ALA A 148 19.30 5.24 5.77
N VAL A 149 18.35 5.24 4.85
CA VAL A 149 17.71 6.44 4.32
C VAL A 149 16.54 6.75 5.25
N GLY A 150 16.64 7.69 6.16
CA GLY A 150 15.54 8.07 7.05
C GLY A 150 14.31 8.54 6.27
N ALA A 151 13.15 8.59 6.92
CA ALA A 151 11.91 9.09 6.31
C ALA A 151 12.10 10.51 5.71
N THR A 152 12.95 11.32 6.32
CA THR A 152 13.38 12.63 5.82
C THR A 152 14.06 12.56 4.47
N GLN A 153 14.86 11.51 4.19
CA GLN A 153 15.52 11.35 2.90
C GLN A 153 14.57 10.80 1.81
N ILE A 154 13.44 10.21 2.18
CA ILE A 154 12.39 9.85 1.22
C ILE A 154 11.65 11.11 0.76
N ALA A 155 11.49 12.07 1.67
CA ALA A 155 10.86 13.35 1.42
C ALA A 155 11.77 14.33 0.64
N ASP A 156 13.11 14.15 0.71
CA ASP A 156 14.06 14.96 -0.02
C ASP A 156 13.83 14.85 -1.54
N GLY A 157 13.67 15.98 -2.18
CA GLY A 157 13.43 16.08 -3.62
C GLY A 157 11.95 16.06 -4.04
N PHE A 158 11.00 15.98 -3.10
CA PHE A 158 9.58 16.21 -3.35
C PHE A 158 9.13 17.54 -2.73
N ASN A 159 8.32 18.30 -3.48
CA ASN A 159 7.65 19.48 -2.95
C ASN A 159 6.42 19.04 -2.16
N LEU A 160 6.60 18.74 -0.86
CA LEU A 160 5.52 18.26 -0.01
C LEU A 160 4.54 19.38 0.32
N THR A 161 3.39 19.33 -0.29
CA THR A 161 2.27 20.26 -0.04
C THR A 161 1.01 19.51 0.38
N PRO A 162 0.13 20.10 1.20
CA PRO A 162 -1.12 19.45 1.59
C PRO A 162 -2.02 19.04 0.40
N TRP A 163 -1.81 19.65 -0.76
CA TRP A 163 -2.53 19.33 -2.01
C TRP A 163 -2.27 17.90 -2.50
N GLU A 164 -1.16 17.29 -2.10
CA GLU A 164 -0.82 15.91 -2.46
C GLU A 164 -1.76 14.87 -1.83
N LEU A 165 -2.53 15.27 -0.81
CA LEU A 165 -3.57 14.43 -0.24
C LEU A 165 -4.85 14.39 -1.08
N VAL A 166 -5.03 15.35 -1.99
CA VAL A 166 -6.25 15.48 -2.80
C VAL A 166 -6.60 14.21 -3.57
N PRO A 167 -5.68 13.50 -4.26
CA PRO A 167 -6.02 12.26 -4.95
C PRO A 167 -6.53 11.17 -3.99
N ALA A 168 -5.95 11.08 -2.79
CA ALA A 168 -6.39 10.10 -1.79
C ALA A 168 -7.78 10.42 -1.25
N VAL A 169 -8.04 11.68 -0.89
CA VAL A 169 -9.35 12.14 -0.42
C VAL A 169 -10.41 12.00 -1.53
N LEU A 170 -10.04 12.28 -2.77
CA LEU A 170 -10.93 12.19 -3.91
C LEU A 170 -11.33 10.73 -4.19
N VAL A 171 -10.37 9.79 -4.15
CA VAL A 171 -10.67 8.35 -4.28
C VAL A 171 -11.59 7.88 -3.18
N LEU A 172 -11.35 8.28 -1.92
CA LEU A 172 -12.24 7.96 -0.80
C LEU A 172 -13.65 8.55 -0.99
N GLY A 173 -13.73 9.84 -1.33
CA GLY A 173 -15.01 10.53 -1.53
C GLY A 173 -15.84 9.90 -2.65
N LEU A 174 -15.23 9.65 -3.83
CA LEU A 174 -15.93 9.02 -4.95
C LEU A 174 -16.34 7.57 -4.63
N SER A 175 -15.51 6.84 -3.88
CA SER A 175 -15.83 5.49 -3.43
C SER A 175 -17.08 5.46 -2.52
N LEU A 176 -17.21 6.45 -1.62
CA LEU A 176 -18.39 6.60 -0.76
C LEU A 176 -19.65 6.96 -1.55
N LEU A 177 -19.52 7.64 -2.70
CA LEU A 177 -20.62 7.96 -3.62
C LEU A 177 -21.10 6.74 -4.42
N ARG A 178 -20.54 5.55 -4.19
CA ARG A 178 -20.90 4.28 -4.84
C ARG A 178 -20.77 4.30 -6.37
N LEU A 179 -19.82 5.07 -6.88
CA LEU A 179 -19.49 5.08 -8.30
C LEU A 179 -18.77 3.80 -8.70
N ASP A 180 -18.78 3.49 -9.99
CA ASP A 180 -18.06 2.35 -10.53
C ASP A 180 -16.56 2.44 -10.22
N VAL A 181 -15.98 1.31 -9.82
CA VAL A 181 -14.55 1.18 -9.44
C VAL A 181 -13.62 1.76 -10.50
N TRP A 182 -13.93 1.53 -11.79
CA TRP A 182 -13.14 2.03 -12.90
C TRP A 182 -13.09 3.56 -12.96
N ILE A 183 -14.22 4.20 -12.68
CA ILE A 183 -14.32 5.68 -12.66
C ILE A 183 -13.51 6.22 -11.50
N VAL A 184 -13.64 5.63 -10.32
CA VAL A 184 -12.91 6.05 -9.11
C VAL A 184 -11.40 5.95 -9.34
N LEU A 185 -10.93 4.82 -9.88
CA LEU A 185 -9.50 4.60 -10.17
C LEU A 185 -8.99 5.53 -11.27
N ALA A 186 -9.79 5.76 -12.33
CA ALA A 186 -9.41 6.64 -13.43
C ALA A 186 -9.30 8.10 -12.96
N VAL A 187 -10.29 8.60 -12.21
CA VAL A 187 -10.28 9.97 -11.68
C VAL A 187 -9.16 10.16 -10.66
N GLY A 188 -8.94 9.17 -9.78
CA GLY A 188 -7.82 9.19 -8.82
C GLY A 188 -6.45 9.19 -9.50
N ALA A 189 -6.29 8.42 -10.58
CA ALA A 189 -5.05 8.43 -11.36
C ALA A 189 -4.86 9.74 -12.15
N ALA A 190 -5.94 10.28 -12.73
CA ALA A 190 -5.90 11.54 -13.47
C ALA A 190 -5.58 12.73 -12.56
N SER A 191 -6.20 12.81 -11.37
CA SER A 191 -5.90 13.86 -10.40
C SER A 191 -4.46 13.82 -9.90
N ALA A 192 -3.92 12.62 -9.65
CA ALA A 192 -2.53 12.44 -9.28
C ALA A 192 -1.57 12.80 -10.43
N ALA A 193 -1.93 12.49 -11.69
CA ALA A 193 -1.14 12.87 -12.85
C ALA A 193 -1.07 14.39 -13.04
N VAL A 194 -2.18 15.10 -12.82
CA VAL A 194 -2.22 16.57 -12.85
C VAL A 194 -1.32 17.15 -11.76
N LEU A 195 -1.38 16.62 -10.54
CA LEU A 195 -0.53 17.08 -9.43
C LEU A 195 0.95 16.78 -9.69
N ALA A 196 1.28 15.64 -10.31
CA ALA A 196 2.66 15.33 -10.71
C ALA A 196 3.21 16.38 -11.69
N CYS A 197 2.38 16.86 -12.62
CA CYS A 197 2.78 17.95 -13.52
C CYS A 197 2.90 19.30 -12.81
N VAL A 198 1.92 19.65 -11.94
CA VAL A 198 1.82 20.99 -11.34
C VAL A 198 2.77 21.14 -10.14
N CYS A 199 2.80 20.17 -9.24
CA CYS A 199 3.55 20.26 -7.98
C CYS A 199 4.99 19.74 -8.11
N GLN A 200 5.19 18.68 -8.90
CA GLN A 200 6.51 18.07 -9.06
C GLN A 200 7.22 18.51 -10.37
N GLY A 201 6.57 19.30 -11.22
CA GLY A 201 7.16 19.81 -12.46
C GLY A 201 7.49 18.73 -13.49
N MET A 202 6.81 17.58 -13.44
CA MET A 202 7.02 16.51 -14.42
C MET A 202 6.40 16.87 -15.77
N ASP A 203 7.15 16.60 -16.86
CA ASP A 203 6.63 16.75 -18.21
C ASP A 203 5.53 15.73 -18.52
N ALA A 204 4.56 16.12 -19.36
CA ALA A 204 3.47 15.24 -19.76
C ALA A 204 3.94 13.88 -20.36
N PRO A 205 4.98 13.83 -21.22
CA PRO A 205 5.52 12.56 -21.68
C PRO A 205 6.15 11.72 -20.55
N GLY A 206 6.76 12.36 -19.53
CA GLY A 206 7.30 11.69 -18.35
C GLY A 206 6.21 11.02 -17.52
N VAL A 207 5.07 11.70 -17.33
CA VAL A 207 3.89 11.15 -16.64
C VAL A 207 3.32 9.95 -17.42
N ALA A 208 3.21 10.04 -18.74
CA ALA A 208 2.76 8.93 -19.58
C ALA A 208 3.71 7.72 -19.51
N LEU A 209 5.01 7.97 -19.52
CA LEU A 209 6.01 6.92 -19.38
C LEU A 209 5.91 6.27 -17.99
N ALA A 210 5.76 7.05 -16.92
CA ALA A 210 5.58 6.56 -15.57
C ALA A 210 4.31 5.70 -15.40
N CYS A 211 3.25 5.94 -16.15
CA CYS A 211 2.07 5.08 -16.18
C CYS A 211 2.41 3.67 -16.68
N VAL A 212 3.25 3.56 -17.70
CA VAL A 212 3.55 2.28 -18.36
C VAL A 212 4.70 1.55 -17.65
N THR A 213 5.85 2.18 -17.55
CA THR A 213 7.07 1.56 -17.00
C THR A 213 7.14 1.63 -15.48
N GLY A 214 6.38 2.51 -14.86
CA GLY A 214 6.49 2.86 -13.45
C GLY A 214 7.22 4.18 -13.24
N PHE A 215 7.04 4.75 -12.07
CA PHE A 215 7.74 5.95 -11.66
C PHE A 215 9.25 5.67 -11.54
N SER A 216 10.07 6.46 -12.22
CA SER A 216 11.52 6.47 -12.08
C SER A 216 11.91 7.74 -11.36
N PRO A 217 12.48 7.65 -10.15
CA PRO A 217 12.85 8.83 -9.37
C PRO A 217 13.89 9.69 -10.11
N LEU A 218 13.73 11.00 -10.00
CA LEU A 218 14.68 11.98 -10.52
C LEU A 218 15.98 11.98 -9.71
N PRO A 219 17.09 12.50 -10.26
CA PRO A 219 18.33 12.68 -9.51
C PRO A 219 18.08 13.49 -8.23
N GLY A 220 18.33 12.90 -7.07
CA GLY A 220 18.05 13.49 -5.75
C GLY A 220 16.86 12.88 -5.02
N GLN A 221 16.01 12.10 -5.69
CA GLN A 221 14.92 11.36 -5.06
C GLN A 221 15.35 9.93 -4.71
N SER A 222 14.77 9.36 -3.66
CA SER A 222 15.13 8.02 -3.23
C SER A 222 14.66 6.95 -4.24
N GLY A 223 15.56 6.03 -4.60
CA GLY A 223 15.25 4.89 -5.50
C GLY A 223 14.14 3.97 -4.98
N LEU A 224 13.79 4.07 -3.70
CA LEU A 224 12.68 3.32 -3.07
C LEU A 224 11.31 3.68 -3.66
N MET A 225 11.19 4.87 -4.26
CA MET A 225 9.96 5.32 -4.91
C MET A 225 9.80 4.78 -6.34
N ALA A 226 10.77 4.05 -6.89
CA ALA A 226 10.66 3.48 -8.23
C ALA A 226 9.56 2.41 -8.31
N GLY A 227 8.89 2.33 -9.46
CA GLY A 227 7.94 1.26 -9.80
C GLY A 227 6.47 1.69 -9.85
N GLY A 228 5.56 0.72 -9.79
CA GLY A 228 4.10 0.96 -9.76
C GLY A 228 3.43 1.08 -11.14
N GLY A 229 4.17 0.94 -12.25
CA GLY A 229 3.63 0.96 -13.61
C GLY A 229 2.93 -0.35 -14.03
N ILE A 230 2.34 -0.35 -15.22
CA ILE A 230 1.68 -1.52 -15.81
C ILE A 230 2.67 -2.70 -15.91
N VAL A 231 3.92 -2.43 -16.29
CA VAL A 231 4.97 -3.45 -16.42
C VAL A 231 5.26 -4.14 -15.09
N SER A 232 5.25 -3.41 -13.97
CA SER A 232 5.48 -3.99 -12.64
C SER A 232 4.33 -4.93 -12.20
N MET A 233 3.13 -4.77 -12.77
CA MET A 233 1.98 -5.63 -12.49
C MET A 233 1.97 -6.92 -13.31
N LEU A 234 2.81 -7.06 -14.35
CA LEU A 234 2.90 -8.28 -15.14
C LEU A 234 3.30 -9.50 -14.30
N GLY A 235 4.23 -9.33 -13.36
CA GLY A 235 4.61 -10.40 -12.43
C GLY A 235 3.44 -10.87 -11.57
N VAL A 236 2.67 -9.92 -11.03
CA VAL A 236 1.46 -10.22 -10.24
C VAL A 236 0.40 -10.89 -11.11
N ALA A 237 0.17 -10.39 -12.33
CA ALA A 237 -0.77 -10.99 -13.28
C ALA A 237 -0.38 -12.44 -13.61
N THR A 238 0.90 -12.72 -13.80
CA THR A 238 1.40 -14.08 -14.04
C THR A 238 1.12 -15.00 -12.85
N ILE A 239 1.40 -14.55 -11.62
CA ILE A 239 1.11 -15.32 -10.40
C ILE A 239 -0.38 -15.62 -10.28
N VAL A 240 -1.24 -14.62 -10.52
CA VAL A 240 -2.70 -14.78 -10.46
C VAL A 240 -3.16 -15.77 -11.53
N LEU A 241 -2.62 -15.69 -12.75
CA LEU A 241 -2.98 -16.58 -13.85
C LEU A 241 -2.59 -18.04 -13.54
N VAL A 242 -1.38 -18.27 -13.04
CA VAL A 242 -0.93 -19.59 -12.61
C VAL A 242 -1.78 -20.13 -11.46
N SER A 243 -2.04 -19.30 -10.43
CA SER A 243 -2.87 -19.70 -9.29
C SER A 243 -4.31 -20.04 -9.70
N SER A 244 -4.88 -19.26 -10.62
CA SER A 244 -6.22 -19.51 -11.17
C SER A 244 -6.29 -20.81 -11.99
N THR A 245 -5.23 -21.14 -12.71
CA THR A 245 -5.11 -22.43 -13.42
C THR A 245 -5.10 -23.61 -12.45
N TYR A 246 -4.33 -23.50 -11.34
CA TYR A 246 -4.35 -24.52 -10.29
C TYR A 246 -5.75 -24.68 -9.68
N ALA A 247 -6.42 -23.58 -9.33
CA ALA A 247 -7.78 -23.62 -8.78
C ALA A 247 -8.75 -24.33 -9.75
N GLY A 248 -8.68 -24.03 -11.06
CA GLY A 248 -9.51 -24.68 -12.08
C GLY A 248 -9.24 -26.18 -12.22
N ILE A 249 -8.00 -26.64 -12.09
CA ILE A 249 -7.66 -28.06 -12.09
C ILE A 249 -8.26 -28.77 -10.90
N PHE A 250 -8.14 -28.21 -9.69
CA PHE A 250 -8.71 -28.80 -8.48
C PHE A 250 -10.24 -28.88 -8.51
N GLU A 251 -10.90 -27.86 -9.06
CA GLU A 251 -12.35 -27.84 -9.22
C GLU A 251 -12.83 -28.94 -10.20
N GLN A 252 -12.16 -29.09 -11.33
CA GLN A 252 -12.53 -30.10 -12.33
C GLN A 252 -12.19 -31.55 -11.91
N THR A 253 -11.18 -31.73 -11.09
CA THR A 253 -10.76 -33.07 -10.62
C THR A 253 -11.54 -33.54 -9.38
N HIS A 254 -12.48 -32.73 -8.87
CA HIS A 254 -13.24 -33.01 -7.64
C HIS A 254 -12.35 -33.42 -6.44
N MET A 255 -11.15 -32.85 -6.35
CA MET A 255 -10.21 -33.09 -5.25
C MET A 255 -10.47 -32.20 -4.02
N LEU A 256 -11.47 -31.34 -4.07
CA LEU A 256 -11.95 -30.49 -2.98
C LEU A 256 -13.40 -30.78 -2.68
#